data_efecfc1f775d2d08e5da2903fca7e701
#
_entry.id   efecfc1f775d2d08e5da2903fca7e701
#
_cell.length_a   1.000
_cell.length_b   1.000
_cell.length_c   1.000
_cell.angle_alpha   90.00
_cell.angle_beta   90.00
_cell.angle_gamma   90.00
#
_symmetry.space_group_name_H-M   'P 1'
#
loop_
_entity.id
_entity.type
_entity.pdbx_description
1 polymer ?
#
loop_
_entity_poly.entity_id
_entity_poly.type
_entity_poly.pdbx_seq_one_letter_code
_entity_poly.pdbx_strand_id
1 'polypeptide(L)'
;MAKPLITVVEDEEALTLLLRYNLEAEGYEVEDVARGDEAEIRLREQMPDLLILDWMLPGLSGIELCRRLRARSDAAQLPILMLTARGEEDERIRGLATGADDYVVKPFSVPELMARVKALLRRARPEAVSPVLKAGDLELDRETFRVHRNGREVHLGPTEFRLLEFLMSTPGRVFSRERLLDGVWGRDVYVDERTVDVHIGRLRRAINRGRSRDPIRTVRGAGYAFNEQFERA
;
A
#
# COMPACT_ATOMS: atom_id res chain seq x y z
N MET A 1 -2.98 -12.93 1.77
CA MET A 1 -1.64 -12.66 1.18
C MET A 1 -0.80 -11.90 2.17
N ALA A 2 0.52 -12.14 2.23
CA ALA A 2 1.41 -11.34 3.05
C ALA A 2 1.42 -9.89 2.52
N LYS A 3 1.49 -8.91 3.44
CA LYS A 3 1.60 -7.50 3.06
C LYS A 3 2.94 -7.28 2.36
N PRO A 4 3.00 -6.39 1.34
CA PRO A 4 4.29 -6.01 0.77
C PRO A 4 5.16 -5.34 1.83
N LEU A 5 6.41 -5.79 1.95
CA LEU A 5 7.41 -5.21 2.83
C LEU A 5 8.14 -4.09 2.08
N ILE A 6 8.18 -2.92 2.69
CA ILE A 6 8.93 -1.77 2.19
C ILE A 6 10.02 -1.43 3.21
N THR A 7 11.28 -1.45 2.78
CA THR A 7 12.38 -0.95 3.61
C THR A 7 12.65 0.51 3.26
N VAL A 8 12.65 1.37 4.28
CA VAL A 8 12.99 2.79 4.18
C VAL A 8 14.37 2.99 4.78
N VAL A 9 15.31 3.49 3.97
CA VAL A 9 16.67 3.81 4.43
C VAL A 9 16.86 5.33 4.37
N GLU A 10 16.77 5.96 5.54
CA GLU A 10 16.72 7.41 5.72
C GLU A 10 17.24 7.75 7.12
N ASP A 11 18.15 8.71 7.25
CA ASP A 11 18.75 9.10 8.54
C ASP A 11 17.99 10.23 9.25
N GLU A 12 17.10 10.95 8.55
CA GLU A 12 16.23 11.96 9.15
C GLU A 12 15.00 11.31 9.80
N GLU A 13 14.98 11.23 11.13
CA GLU A 13 13.92 10.58 11.92
C GLU A 13 12.52 11.12 11.59
N ALA A 14 12.38 12.44 11.43
CA ALA A 14 11.08 13.06 11.12
C ALA A 14 10.53 12.60 9.78
N LEU A 15 11.39 12.45 8.76
CA LEU A 15 11.02 11.98 7.44
C LEU A 15 10.71 10.47 7.46
N THR A 16 11.51 9.69 8.17
CA THR A 16 11.27 8.26 8.39
C THR A 16 9.90 8.01 9.03
N LEU A 17 9.55 8.74 10.08
CA LEU A 17 8.23 8.65 10.73
C LEU A 17 7.08 9.03 9.78
N LEU A 18 7.25 10.10 8.98
CA LEU A 18 6.28 10.51 7.99
C LEU A 18 6.04 9.43 6.94
N LEU A 19 7.12 8.85 6.41
CA LEU A 19 7.05 7.78 5.40
C LEU A 19 6.39 6.53 5.98
N ARG A 20 6.84 6.06 7.16
CA ARG A 20 6.26 4.91 7.86
C ARG A 20 4.77 5.07 8.05
N TYR A 21 4.34 6.20 8.63
CA TYR A 21 2.92 6.45 8.89
C TYR A 21 2.06 6.34 7.63
N ASN A 22 2.51 6.94 6.52
CA ASN A 22 1.73 6.93 5.28
C ASN A 22 1.76 5.56 4.58
N LEU A 23 2.89 4.87 4.57
CA LEU A 23 3.03 3.54 3.98
C LEU A 23 2.20 2.50 4.75
N GLU A 24 2.24 2.52 6.09
CA GLU A 24 1.41 1.63 6.92
C GLU A 24 -0.09 1.92 6.77
N ALA A 25 -0.47 3.19 6.59
CA ALA A 25 -1.86 3.58 6.33
C ALA A 25 -2.38 3.01 4.99
N GLU A 26 -1.51 2.86 3.99
CA GLU A 26 -1.82 2.22 2.70
C GLU A 26 -1.78 0.68 2.78
N GLY A 27 -1.42 0.11 3.93
CA GLY A 27 -1.47 -1.33 4.19
C GLY A 27 -0.16 -2.07 3.97
N TYR A 28 0.95 -1.37 3.76
CA TYR A 28 2.28 -1.97 3.65
C TYR A 28 2.86 -2.33 5.02
N GLU A 29 3.78 -3.28 5.06
CA GLU A 29 4.68 -3.52 6.18
C GLU A 29 5.93 -2.67 5.98
N VAL A 30 6.43 -2.00 7.03
CA VAL A 30 7.53 -1.04 6.91
C VAL A 30 8.63 -1.38 7.89
N GLU A 31 9.84 -1.52 7.36
CA GLU A 31 11.09 -1.55 8.13
C GLU A 31 11.89 -0.29 7.82
N ASP A 32 12.46 0.35 8.83
CA ASP A 32 13.32 1.52 8.67
C ASP A 32 14.74 1.26 9.20
N VAL A 33 15.71 1.84 8.49
CA VAL A 33 17.12 1.76 8.80
C VAL A 33 17.76 3.14 8.58
N ALA A 34 18.54 3.62 9.55
CA ALA A 34 19.12 4.96 9.48
C ALA A 34 20.49 5.02 8.79
N ARG A 35 21.10 3.88 8.44
CA ARG A 35 22.46 3.80 7.92
C ARG A 35 22.55 2.87 6.72
N GLY A 36 23.33 3.26 5.71
CA GLY A 36 23.47 2.45 4.51
C GLY A 36 24.25 1.13 4.71
N ASP A 37 25.22 1.11 5.62
CA ASP A 37 25.98 -0.10 5.96
C ASP A 37 25.12 -1.12 6.73
N GLU A 38 24.25 -0.66 7.62
CA GLU A 38 23.28 -1.50 8.32
C GLU A 38 22.22 -2.02 7.35
N ALA A 39 21.73 -1.15 6.45
CA ALA A 39 20.79 -1.53 5.42
C ALA A 39 21.34 -2.63 4.51
N GLU A 40 22.63 -2.59 4.14
CA GLU A 40 23.25 -3.66 3.35
C GLU A 40 23.16 -5.03 4.04
N ILE A 41 23.32 -5.06 5.38
CA ILE A 41 23.22 -6.30 6.18
C ILE A 41 21.76 -6.77 6.22
N ARG A 42 20.83 -5.88 6.56
CA ARG A 42 19.38 -6.19 6.63
C ARG A 42 18.83 -6.73 5.31
N LEU A 43 19.21 -6.12 4.18
CA LEU A 43 18.81 -6.54 2.84
C LEU A 43 19.40 -7.90 2.40
N ARG A 44 20.35 -8.47 3.16
CA ARG A 44 20.81 -9.86 2.98
C ARG A 44 19.99 -10.84 3.82
N GLU A 45 19.51 -10.40 4.97
CA GLU A 45 18.69 -11.22 5.87
C GLU A 45 17.24 -11.31 5.36
N GLN A 46 16.68 -10.18 4.95
CA GLN A 46 15.31 -10.11 4.44
C GLN A 46 15.22 -9.13 3.27
N MET A 47 14.85 -9.65 2.10
CA MET A 47 14.67 -8.85 0.89
C MET A 47 13.26 -8.24 0.89
N PRO A 48 13.12 -6.90 0.82
CA PRO A 48 11.83 -6.24 0.72
C PRO A 48 11.25 -6.33 -0.70
N ASP A 49 9.98 -5.94 -0.83
CA ASP A 49 9.30 -5.80 -2.11
C ASP A 49 9.60 -4.48 -2.81
N LEU A 50 10.03 -3.47 -2.03
CA LEU A 50 10.47 -2.17 -2.51
C LEU A 50 11.44 -1.55 -1.50
N LEU A 51 12.47 -0.88 -2.01
CA LEU A 51 13.41 -0.10 -1.22
C LEU A 51 13.21 1.39 -1.50
N ILE A 52 12.95 2.19 -0.45
CA ILE A 52 13.03 3.65 -0.48
C ILE A 52 14.38 4.01 0.12
N LEU A 53 15.20 4.72 -0.63
CA LEU A 53 16.62 4.89 -0.30
C LEU A 53 17.05 6.35 -0.43
N ASP A 54 17.47 6.97 0.66
CA ASP A 54 18.08 8.29 0.58
C ASP A 54 19.45 8.21 -0.10
N TRP A 55 19.72 9.22 -0.89
CA TRP A 55 20.99 9.40 -1.58
C TRP A 55 22.15 9.56 -0.61
N MET A 56 21.97 10.41 0.40
CA MET A 56 22.99 10.78 1.39
C MET A 56 22.72 10.05 2.71
N LEU A 57 23.50 9.01 2.98
CA LEU A 57 23.38 8.22 4.21
C LEU A 57 24.72 8.14 4.93
N PRO A 58 24.71 8.06 6.26
CA PRO A 58 25.93 7.77 7.02
C PRO A 58 26.42 6.33 6.77
N GLY A 59 27.73 6.16 6.84
CA GLY A 59 28.39 4.89 6.60
C GLY A 59 28.55 4.58 5.11
N LEU A 60 27.59 3.92 4.50
CA LEU A 60 27.51 3.63 3.08
C LEU A 60 26.47 4.54 2.41
N SER A 61 26.88 5.34 1.41
CA SER A 61 25.92 6.20 0.69
C SER A 61 24.87 5.38 -0.05
N GLY A 62 23.65 5.96 -0.20
CA GLY A 62 22.55 5.26 -0.89
C GLY A 62 22.90 4.90 -2.34
N ILE A 63 23.65 5.77 -3.03
CA ILE A 63 24.08 5.50 -4.40
C ILE A 63 25.02 4.29 -4.50
N GLU A 64 25.95 4.16 -3.56
CA GLU A 64 26.85 3.02 -3.53
C GLU A 64 26.12 1.74 -3.10
N LEU A 65 25.18 1.83 -2.16
CA LEU A 65 24.30 0.71 -1.79
C LEU A 65 23.47 0.25 -2.99
N CYS A 66 22.86 1.17 -3.73
CA CYS A 66 22.12 0.87 -4.95
C CYS A 66 22.99 0.13 -5.97
N ARG A 67 24.22 0.61 -6.23
CA ARG A 67 25.16 -0.03 -7.16
C ARG A 67 25.51 -1.45 -6.73
N ARG A 68 25.76 -1.68 -5.43
CA ARG A 68 26.04 -3.02 -4.88
C ARG A 68 24.85 -3.96 -5.00
N LEU A 69 23.64 -3.45 -4.76
CA LEU A 69 22.42 -4.24 -4.92
C LEU A 69 22.21 -4.66 -6.38
N ARG A 70 22.46 -3.77 -7.34
CA ARG A 70 22.35 -4.11 -8.78
C ARG A 70 23.40 -5.12 -9.23
N ALA A 71 24.55 -5.18 -8.58
CA ALA A 71 25.58 -6.19 -8.86
C ALA A 71 25.25 -7.58 -8.28
N ARG A 72 24.29 -7.68 -7.36
CA ARG A 72 23.86 -8.93 -6.74
C ARG A 72 22.72 -9.55 -7.57
N SER A 73 22.83 -10.82 -7.90
CA SER A 73 21.83 -11.54 -8.71
C SER A 73 20.47 -11.67 -7.99
N ASP A 74 20.48 -11.77 -6.66
CA ASP A 74 19.28 -11.89 -5.82
C ASP A 74 18.56 -10.54 -5.58
N ALA A 75 19.23 -9.41 -5.76
CA ALA A 75 18.72 -8.05 -5.55
C ALA A 75 18.63 -7.23 -6.85
N ALA A 76 19.08 -7.76 -7.98
CA ALA A 76 19.16 -7.03 -9.24
C ALA A 76 17.80 -6.50 -9.73
N GLN A 77 16.71 -7.16 -9.37
CA GLN A 77 15.33 -6.80 -9.74
C GLN A 77 14.56 -6.09 -8.61
N LEU A 78 15.18 -5.84 -7.45
CA LEU A 78 14.54 -5.12 -6.35
C LEU A 78 14.16 -3.71 -6.82
N PRO A 79 12.88 -3.29 -6.75
CA PRO A 79 12.52 -1.92 -7.04
C PRO A 79 13.16 -0.95 -6.06
N ILE A 80 13.83 0.08 -6.57
CA ILE A 80 14.49 1.11 -5.76
C ILE A 80 13.97 2.48 -6.13
N LEU A 81 13.36 3.17 -5.16
CA LEU A 81 12.96 4.57 -5.22
C LEU A 81 14.00 5.40 -4.46
N MET A 82 14.78 6.21 -5.18
CA MET A 82 15.76 7.10 -4.57
C MET A 82 15.12 8.40 -4.10
N LEU A 83 15.50 8.87 -2.91
CA LEU A 83 15.21 10.22 -2.42
C LEU A 83 16.45 11.08 -2.64
N THR A 84 16.31 12.24 -3.29
CA THR A 84 17.45 13.11 -3.63
C THR A 84 17.21 14.55 -3.20
N ALA A 85 18.25 15.32 -2.91
CA ALA A 85 18.14 16.75 -2.64
C ALA A 85 17.98 17.57 -3.93
N ARG A 86 17.37 18.77 -3.84
CA ARG A 86 17.20 19.69 -4.96
C ARG A 86 18.55 20.32 -5.30
N GLY A 87 19.02 20.16 -6.54
CA GLY A 87 20.28 20.76 -7.02
C GLY A 87 21.28 19.76 -7.63
N GLU A 88 21.00 18.48 -7.51
CA GLU A 88 21.84 17.40 -8.05
C GLU A 88 21.36 16.94 -9.44
N GLU A 89 21.01 17.91 -10.31
CA GLU A 89 20.48 17.60 -11.65
C GLU A 89 21.51 16.87 -12.52
N ASP A 90 22.81 17.17 -12.36
CA ASP A 90 23.92 16.40 -12.96
C ASP A 90 24.08 15.02 -12.34
N GLU A 91 23.62 14.82 -11.11
CA GLU A 91 23.62 13.54 -10.43
C GLU A 91 22.42 12.67 -10.79
N ARG A 92 21.27 13.28 -11.23
CA ARG A 92 20.14 12.51 -11.83
C ARG A 92 20.58 11.77 -13.09
N ILE A 93 21.46 12.36 -13.92
CA ILE A 93 22.03 11.68 -15.10
C ILE A 93 22.96 10.56 -14.65
N ARG A 94 23.73 10.76 -13.57
CA ARG A 94 24.54 9.72 -12.94
C ARG A 94 23.68 8.68 -12.20
N GLY A 95 22.57 9.09 -11.62
CA GLY A 95 21.61 8.23 -10.91
C GLY A 95 20.93 7.22 -11.82
N LEU A 96 20.52 7.59 -13.03
CA LEU A 96 20.04 6.65 -14.05
C LEU A 96 21.11 5.60 -14.41
N ALA A 97 22.41 5.98 -14.34
CA ALA A 97 23.53 5.06 -14.50
C ALA A 97 23.80 4.15 -13.28
N THR A 98 23.20 4.45 -12.10
CA THR A 98 23.34 3.62 -10.89
C THR A 98 22.31 2.51 -10.77
N GLY A 99 21.25 2.56 -11.60
CA GLY A 99 20.27 1.49 -11.70
C GLY A 99 19.05 1.61 -10.75
N ALA A 100 18.79 2.78 -10.16
CA ALA A 100 17.51 3.02 -9.48
C ALA A 100 16.35 3.05 -10.50
N ASP A 101 15.15 2.64 -10.07
CA ASP A 101 13.98 2.54 -10.95
C ASP A 101 13.18 3.83 -11.03
N ASP A 102 13.23 4.68 -9.99
CA ASP A 102 12.60 6.01 -9.98
C ASP A 102 13.27 6.92 -8.92
N TYR A 103 12.97 8.23 -9.00
CA TYR A 103 13.55 9.26 -8.13
C TYR A 103 12.48 10.24 -7.66
N VAL A 104 12.65 10.69 -6.40
CA VAL A 104 11.84 11.78 -5.82
C VAL A 104 12.76 12.83 -5.24
N VAL A 105 12.55 14.08 -5.63
CA VAL A 105 13.37 15.21 -5.17
C VAL A 105 12.78 15.80 -3.90
N LYS A 106 13.60 15.92 -2.84
CA LYS A 106 13.23 16.60 -1.59
C LYS A 106 13.22 18.13 -1.79
N PRO A 107 12.20 18.89 -1.29
CA PRO A 107 11.00 18.41 -0.64
C PRO A 107 9.97 17.88 -1.64
N PHE A 108 9.28 16.82 -1.28
CA PHE A 108 8.25 16.18 -2.10
C PHE A 108 6.89 16.17 -1.41
N SER A 109 5.84 15.97 -2.18
CA SER A 109 4.51 15.71 -1.63
C SER A 109 4.32 14.22 -1.32
N VAL A 110 3.71 13.90 -0.16
CA VAL A 110 3.40 12.52 0.20
C VAL A 110 2.54 11.82 -0.86
N PRO A 111 1.47 12.43 -1.42
CA PRO A 111 0.70 11.82 -2.50
C PRO A 111 1.53 11.45 -3.74
N GLU A 112 2.51 12.27 -4.12
CA GLU A 112 3.42 11.98 -5.24
C GLU A 112 4.27 10.75 -4.95
N LEU A 113 4.91 10.70 -3.77
CA LEU A 113 5.73 9.57 -3.36
C LEU A 113 4.90 8.27 -3.33
N MET A 114 3.69 8.32 -2.75
CA MET A 114 2.80 7.16 -2.68
C MET A 114 2.37 6.65 -4.07
N ALA A 115 2.14 7.56 -5.03
CA ALA A 115 1.84 7.18 -6.41
C ALA A 115 3.01 6.43 -7.07
N ARG A 116 4.25 6.88 -6.84
CA ARG A 116 5.48 6.24 -7.36
C ARG A 116 5.72 4.87 -6.71
N VAL A 117 5.55 4.76 -5.38
CA VAL A 117 5.61 3.50 -4.64
C VAL A 117 4.65 2.47 -5.25
N LYS A 118 3.37 2.85 -5.44
CA LYS A 118 2.36 1.99 -6.07
C LYS A 118 2.76 1.57 -7.49
N ALA A 119 3.31 2.49 -8.28
CA ALA A 119 3.74 2.21 -9.65
C ALA A 119 4.92 1.21 -9.70
N LEU A 120 5.90 1.36 -8.81
CA LEU A 120 7.06 0.46 -8.73
C LEU A 120 6.65 -0.94 -8.26
N LEU A 121 5.87 -1.04 -7.17
CA LEU A 121 5.38 -2.32 -6.68
C LEU A 121 4.53 -3.07 -7.71
N ARG A 122 3.69 -2.36 -8.48
CA ARG A 122 2.90 -2.96 -9.57
C ARG A 122 3.77 -3.59 -10.66
N ARG A 123 4.93 -3.00 -10.97
CA ARG A 123 5.87 -3.54 -11.96
C ARG A 123 6.60 -4.78 -11.45
N ALA A 124 7.00 -4.77 -10.17
CA ALA A 124 7.80 -5.83 -9.56
C ALA A 124 6.98 -7.02 -9.09
N ARG A 125 5.80 -6.75 -8.54
CA ARG A 125 4.83 -7.76 -8.09
C ARG A 125 3.42 -7.37 -8.58
N PRO A 126 3.06 -7.70 -9.81
CA PRO A 126 1.72 -7.45 -10.33
C PRO A 126 0.62 -8.02 -9.43
N GLU A 127 0.90 -9.14 -8.75
CA GLU A 127 -0.04 -9.80 -7.83
C GLU A 127 -0.21 -9.06 -6.50
N ALA A 128 0.83 -8.38 -5.99
CA ALA A 128 0.78 -7.67 -4.72
C ALA A 128 0.05 -6.32 -4.80
N VAL A 129 0.01 -5.73 -5.99
CA VAL A 129 -0.69 -4.46 -6.29
C VAL A 129 -1.68 -4.69 -7.44
N SER A 130 -2.31 -5.87 -7.46
CA SER A 130 -3.35 -6.16 -8.45
C SER A 130 -4.42 -5.07 -8.41
N PRO A 131 -4.78 -4.48 -9.57
CA PRO A 131 -5.93 -3.60 -9.64
C PRO A 131 -7.22 -4.32 -9.23
N VAL A 132 -7.20 -5.65 -9.25
CA VAL A 132 -8.33 -6.49 -8.87
C VAL A 132 -8.10 -7.11 -7.50
N LEU A 133 -8.91 -6.70 -6.52
CA LEU A 133 -9.01 -7.38 -5.24
C LEU A 133 -9.91 -8.60 -5.40
N LYS A 134 -9.42 -9.77 -4.98
CA LYS A 134 -10.18 -11.02 -5.00
C LYS A 134 -10.25 -11.63 -3.61
N ALA A 135 -11.46 -12.01 -3.22
CA ALA A 135 -11.69 -12.75 -1.99
C ALA A 135 -12.91 -13.68 -2.19
N GLY A 136 -12.68 -14.99 -2.12
CA GLY A 136 -13.70 -15.98 -2.42
C GLY A 136 -14.34 -15.77 -3.79
N ASP A 137 -15.67 -15.60 -3.80
CA ASP A 137 -16.46 -15.37 -5.01
C ASP A 137 -16.60 -13.89 -5.39
N LEU A 138 -15.92 -12.98 -4.68
CA LEU A 138 -16.00 -11.53 -4.85
C LEU A 138 -14.72 -10.99 -5.51
N GLU A 139 -14.90 -10.22 -6.58
CA GLU A 139 -13.83 -9.52 -7.31
C GLU A 139 -14.17 -8.04 -7.40
N LEU A 140 -13.22 -7.16 -7.07
CA LEU A 140 -13.33 -5.71 -7.17
C LEU A 140 -12.18 -5.19 -8.02
N ASP A 141 -12.51 -4.57 -9.15
CA ASP A 141 -11.54 -3.97 -10.08
C ASP A 141 -11.46 -2.46 -9.83
N ARG A 142 -10.29 -2.01 -9.39
CA ARG A 142 -9.98 -0.61 -9.06
C ARG A 142 -9.82 0.30 -10.28
N GLU A 143 -9.46 -0.27 -11.43
CA GLU A 143 -9.25 0.49 -12.67
C GLU A 143 -10.58 0.74 -13.38
N THR A 144 -11.42 -0.29 -13.44
CA THR A 144 -12.72 -0.20 -14.14
C THR A 144 -13.86 0.18 -13.21
N PHE A 145 -13.62 0.28 -11.89
CA PHE A 145 -14.63 0.51 -10.85
C PHE A 145 -15.78 -0.51 -10.89
N ARG A 146 -15.49 -1.75 -11.28
CA ARG A 146 -16.46 -2.84 -11.35
C ARG A 146 -16.29 -3.83 -10.21
N VAL A 147 -17.41 -4.37 -9.79
CA VAL A 147 -17.46 -5.44 -8.78
C VAL A 147 -18.20 -6.62 -9.37
N HIS A 148 -17.65 -7.81 -9.22
CA HIS A 148 -18.29 -9.06 -9.61
C HIS A 148 -18.41 -9.98 -8.40
N ARG A 149 -19.50 -10.71 -8.32
CA ARG A 149 -19.70 -11.78 -7.35
C ARG A 149 -20.24 -13.03 -8.04
N ASN A 150 -19.56 -14.17 -7.89
CA ASN A 150 -19.87 -15.39 -8.66
C ASN A 150 -19.94 -15.14 -10.18
N GLY A 151 -19.05 -14.30 -10.72
CA GLY A 151 -19.02 -13.92 -12.14
C GLY A 151 -20.14 -12.98 -12.60
N ARG A 152 -21.02 -12.53 -11.68
CA ARG A 152 -22.09 -11.57 -11.99
C ARG A 152 -21.72 -10.18 -11.52
N GLU A 153 -21.93 -9.19 -12.37
CA GLU A 153 -21.68 -7.80 -12.03
C GLU A 153 -22.62 -7.31 -10.91
N VAL A 154 -22.03 -6.63 -9.92
CA VAL A 154 -22.71 -6.00 -8.78
C VAL A 154 -22.57 -4.50 -8.92
N HIS A 155 -23.68 -3.80 -9.12
CA HIS A 155 -23.65 -2.34 -9.19
C HIS A 155 -23.61 -1.74 -7.78
N LEU A 156 -22.55 -0.99 -7.50
CA LEU A 156 -22.33 -0.25 -6.25
C LEU A 156 -22.29 1.25 -6.53
N GLY A 157 -22.79 2.05 -5.59
CA GLY A 157 -22.54 3.49 -5.58
C GLY A 157 -21.05 3.78 -5.25
N PRO A 158 -20.57 5.01 -5.55
CA PRO A 158 -19.15 5.35 -5.33
C PRO A 158 -18.69 5.17 -3.88
N THR A 159 -19.56 5.41 -2.92
CA THR A 159 -19.24 5.25 -1.49
C THR A 159 -19.20 3.79 -1.08
N GLU A 160 -20.19 2.98 -1.52
CA GLU A 160 -20.22 1.53 -1.28
C GLU A 160 -19.00 0.85 -1.93
N PHE A 161 -18.58 1.29 -3.12
CA PHE A 161 -17.40 0.79 -3.79
C PHE A 161 -16.13 1.05 -2.94
N ARG A 162 -15.90 2.32 -2.53
CA ARG A 162 -14.75 2.68 -1.68
C ARG A 162 -14.77 1.95 -0.34
N LEU A 163 -15.95 1.77 0.25
CA LEU A 163 -16.10 1.05 1.52
C LEU A 163 -15.75 -0.44 1.37
N LEU A 164 -16.19 -1.07 0.28
CA LEU A 164 -15.83 -2.45 -0.04
C LEU A 164 -14.33 -2.58 -0.31
N GLU A 165 -13.76 -1.70 -1.10
CA GLU A 165 -12.33 -1.63 -1.39
C GLU A 165 -11.50 -1.51 -0.10
N PHE A 166 -11.87 -0.58 0.79
CA PHE A 166 -11.20 -0.35 2.06
C PHE A 166 -11.21 -1.60 2.94
N LEU A 167 -12.34 -2.28 3.03
CA LEU A 167 -12.48 -3.50 3.82
C LEU A 167 -11.74 -4.69 3.20
N MET A 168 -11.77 -4.84 1.88
CA MET A 168 -11.08 -5.91 1.14
C MET A 168 -9.57 -5.72 1.10
N SER A 169 -9.06 -4.49 1.25
CA SER A 169 -7.61 -4.21 1.25
C SER A 169 -6.90 -4.79 2.48
N THR A 170 -7.61 -5.01 3.57
CA THR A 170 -7.06 -5.59 4.82
C THR A 170 -8.04 -6.58 5.44
N PRO A 171 -8.18 -7.76 4.85
CA PRO A 171 -9.10 -8.77 5.33
C PRO A 171 -8.77 -9.21 6.76
N GLY A 172 -9.80 -9.58 7.52
CA GLY A 172 -9.68 -9.99 8.91
C GLY A 172 -9.54 -8.85 9.92
N ARG A 173 -9.05 -7.67 9.50
CA ARG A 173 -8.89 -6.51 10.38
C ARG A 173 -10.24 -5.89 10.75
N VAL A 174 -10.42 -5.60 12.04
CA VAL A 174 -11.59 -4.85 12.53
C VAL A 174 -11.32 -3.36 12.46
N PHE A 175 -12.22 -2.63 11.80
CA PHE A 175 -12.17 -1.17 11.71
C PHE A 175 -13.31 -0.55 12.50
N SER A 176 -13.00 0.44 13.34
CA SER A 176 -14.02 1.26 14.00
C SER A 176 -14.82 2.06 12.96
N ARG A 177 -15.99 2.57 13.35
CA ARG A 177 -16.80 3.43 12.48
C ARG A 177 -16.07 4.72 12.13
N GLU A 178 -15.43 5.34 13.09
CA GLU A 178 -14.58 6.51 12.90
C GLU A 178 -13.48 6.25 11.86
N ARG A 179 -12.75 5.14 11.97
CA ARG A 179 -11.69 4.81 11.02
C ARG A 179 -12.21 4.49 9.61
N LEU A 180 -13.39 3.90 9.50
CA LEU A 180 -14.06 3.70 8.21
C LEU A 180 -14.52 5.03 7.61
N LEU A 181 -15.01 5.94 8.45
CA LEU A 181 -15.41 7.27 8.03
C LEU A 181 -14.20 8.02 7.47
N ASP A 182 -13.11 8.10 8.22
CA ASP A 182 -11.87 8.77 7.78
C ASP A 182 -11.31 8.17 6.50
N GLY A 183 -11.28 6.84 6.40
CA GLY A 183 -10.69 6.13 5.25
C GLY A 183 -11.51 6.21 3.97
N VAL A 184 -12.83 6.37 4.06
CA VAL A 184 -13.75 6.31 2.90
C VAL A 184 -14.27 7.70 2.52
N TRP A 185 -14.54 8.57 3.50
CA TRP A 185 -15.09 9.93 3.26
C TRP A 185 -14.03 11.02 3.36
N GLY A 186 -12.90 10.77 4.05
CA GLY A 186 -11.86 11.75 4.33
C GLY A 186 -12.04 12.42 5.70
N ARG A 187 -10.94 12.99 6.23
CA ARG A 187 -10.91 13.57 7.59
C ARG A 187 -11.65 14.89 7.73
N ASP A 188 -11.91 15.59 6.63
CA ASP A 188 -12.53 16.93 6.64
C ASP A 188 -14.05 16.88 6.47
N VAL A 189 -14.65 15.68 6.50
CA VAL A 189 -16.09 15.50 6.29
C VAL A 189 -16.77 15.26 7.64
N TYR A 190 -17.49 16.25 8.12
CA TYR A 190 -18.34 16.14 9.31
C TYR A 190 -19.61 15.33 9.02
N VAL A 191 -19.51 14.02 9.12
CA VAL A 191 -20.62 13.08 8.95
C VAL A 191 -20.73 12.19 10.18
N ASP A 192 -21.94 11.93 10.64
CA ASP A 192 -22.22 11.05 11.79
C ASP A 192 -21.73 9.61 11.47
N GLU A 193 -21.09 8.97 12.44
CA GLU A 193 -20.62 7.57 12.37
C GLU A 193 -21.73 6.59 11.96
N ARG A 194 -22.99 6.89 12.26
CA ARG A 194 -24.15 6.11 11.82
C ARG A 194 -24.30 6.04 10.30
N THR A 195 -23.71 6.99 9.58
CA THR A 195 -23.65 6.95 8.11
C THR A 195 -22.93 5.71 7.62
N VAL A 196 -21.88 5.26 8.32
CA VAL A 196 -21.18 4.00 8.01
C VAL A 196 -22.16 2.83 8.06
N ASP A 197 -23.02 2.74 9.08
CA ASP A 197 -23.97 1.64 9.24
C ASP A 197 -24.97 1.60 8.09
N VAL A 198 -25.43 2.76 7.62
CA VAL A 198 -26.34 2.87 6.47
C VAL A 198 -25.68 2.35 5.19
N HIS A 199 -24.43 2.77 4.92
CA HIS A 199 -23.69 2.34 3.74
C HIS A 199 -23.27 0.86 3.81
N ILE A 200 -22.90 0.34 4.98
CA ILE A 200 -22.70 -1.11 5.20
C ILE A 200 -24.01 -1.87 4.89
N GLY A 201 -25.15 -1.38 5.33
CA GLY A 201 -26.45 -1.98 5.03
C GLY A 201 -26.79 -2.00 3.54
N ARG A 202 -26.46 -0.93 2.81
CA ARG A 202 -26.63 -0.85 1.35
C ARG A 202 -25.67 -1.79 0.63
N LEU A 203 -24.41 -1.77 1.01
CA LEU A 203 -23.37 -2.64 0.48
C LEU A 203 -23.76 -4.12 0.62
N ARG A 204 -24.14 -4.54 1.83
CA ARG A 204 -24.60 -5.91 2.11
C ARG A 204 -25.76 -6.32 1.21
N ARG A 205 -26.75 -5.45 1.03
CA ARG A 205 -27.91 -5.74 0.15
C ARG A 205 -27.50 -5.90 -1.32
N ALA A 206 -26.49 -5.16 -1.76
CA ALA A 206 -26.01 -5.23 -3.13
C ALA A 206 -25.19 -6.51 -3.38
N ILE A 207 -24.24 -6.82 -2.47
CA ILE A 207 -23.34 -7.97 -2.65
C ILE A 207 -24.00 -9.32 -2.26
N ASN A 208 -24.95 -9.37 -1.32
CA ASN A 208 -25.54 -10.61 -0.78
C ASN A 208 -26.87 -10.97 -1.46
N ARG A 209 -26.84 -11.11 -2.79
CA ARG A 209 -28.03 -11.58 -3.52
C ARG A 209 -28.12 -13.11 -3.47
N GLY A 210 -29.28 -13.63 -3.10
CA GLY A 210 -29.56 -15.07 -3.02
C GLY A 210 -29.03 -15.69 -1.71
N ARG A 211 -28.47 -16.92 -1.77
CA ARG A 211 -27.97 -17.68 -0.61
C ARG A 211 -26.47 -17.44 -0.33
N SER A 212 -25.90 -16.35 -0.82
CA SER A 212 -24.48 -16.05 -0.58
C SER A 212 -24.25 -15.65 0.87
N ARG A 213 -23.14 -16.14 1.48
CA ARG A 213 -22.74 -15.70 2.82
C ARG A 213 -22.26 -14.26 2.79
N ASP A 214 -22.54 -13.53 3.87
CA ASP A 214 -22.08 -12.15 4.03
C ASP A 214 -20.58 -12.09 4.33
N PRO A 215 -19.75 -11.50 3.45
CA PRO A 215 -18.33 -11.35 3.71
C PRO A 215 -18.03 -10.27 4.76
N ILE A 216 -19.00 -9.39 5.06
CA ILE A 216 -18.80 -8.30 6.02
C ILE A 216 -19.29 -8.75 7.39
N ARG A 217 -18.37 -8.91 8.33
CA ARG A 217 -18.64 -9.25 9.71
C ARG A 217 -18.86 -7.99 10.56
N THR A 218 -19.93 -7.96 11.34
CA THR A 218 -20.12 -6.95 12.40
C THR A 218 -19.48 -7.45 13.69
N VAL A 219 -18.57 -6.65 14.26
CA VAL A 219 -17.97 -6.88 15.57
C VAL A 219 -18.62 -5.92 16.54
N ARG A 220 -19.51 -6.43 17.42
CA ARG A 220 -20.28 -5.61 18.35
C ARG A 220 -19.36 -4.77 19.24
N GLY A 221 -19.63 -3.49 19.34
CA GLY A 221 -18.85 -2.51 20.10
C GLY A 221 -17.51 -2.11 19.46
N ALA A 222 -17.05 -2.77 18.36
CA ALA A 222 -15.78 -2.47 17.74
C ALA A 222 -15.89 -1.97 16.28
N GLY A 223 -16.89 -2.45 15.48
CA GLY A 223 -17.06 -2.00 14.11
C GLY A 223 -17.27 -3.12 13.10
N TYR A 224 -16.54 -3.07 11.98
CA TYR A 224 -16.72 -3.98 10.85
C TYR A 224 -15.39 -4.56 10.39
N ALA A 225 -15.43 -5.79 9.85
CA ALA A 225 -14.30 -6.47 9.25
C ALA A 225 -14.74 -7.22 7.98
N PHE A 226 -13.83 -7.39 7.03
CA PHE A 226 -14.03 -8.29 5.90
C PHE A 226 -13.52 -9.68 6.27
N ASN A 227 -14.31 -10.72 5.97
CA ASN A 227 -13.94 -12.12 6.19
C ASN A 227 -13.60 -12.75 4.84
N GLU A 228 -12.37 -13.23 4.67
CA GLU A 228 -11.94 -13.91 3.44
C GLU A 228 -12.58 -15.30 3.27
N GLN A 229 -12.85 -15.96 4.39
CA GLN A 229 -13.37 -17.32 4.41
C GLN A 229 -14.90 -17.31 4.49
N PHE A 230 -15.57 -16.77 3.46
CA PHE A 230 -17.04 -16.79 3.38
C PHE A 230 -17.59 -17.69 2.28
N GLU A 231 -16.75 -18.57 1.73
CA GLU A 231 -17.15 -19.52 0.70
C GLU A 231 -18.29 -20.46 1.17
N ARG A 232 -19.03 -20.97 0.20
CA ARG A 232 -20.14 -21.91 0.46
C ARG A 232 -19.64 -23.11 1.28
N ALA A 233 -20.40 -23.47 2.31
CA ALA A 233 -20.38 -24.81 2.86
C ALA A 233 -21.03 -25.78 1.90
#